data_720eaa07ed1f4cc3da6b4be58e25e845
#
_entry.id   720eaa07ed1f4cc3da6b4be58e25e845
#
_cell.length_a   1.000
_cell.length_b   1.000
_cell.length_c   1.000
_cell.angle_alpha   90.00
_cell.angle_beta   90.00
_cell.angle_gamma   90.00
#
_symmetry.space_group_name_H-M   'P 1'
#
loop_
_entity.id
_entity.type
_entity.pdbx_description
1 polymer ?
#
loop_
_entity_poly.entity_id
_entity_poly.type
_entity_poly.pdbx_seq_one_letter_code
_entity_poly.pdbx_strand_id
1 'polypeptide(L)'
;MNFNIIDWTYNPYDHTGYIFILHKMEYVLDLAYFFIKTRDEGIKEIIFDILNSWYLSCNDKLDNPWIFHDHATALRAFNISKFLNIMKNYISEDQFLLLQKILAIDVNKLLMDEFYSKNTNHGLDQSLSLYKASFFLEVDNILDIRNVAIERINSELKFAFCDDGGHKENSPAYLYYGVSQVLRALDIGYKYEKENTKIYFPLDLLKKSCLVLGYFVQFNEKMPLIGDTVEFKINNFL
;
A
#
# COMPACT_ATOMS: atom_id res chain seq x y z
N MET A 1 13.42 -5.78 -25.57
CA MET A 1 13.60 -6.84 -24.55
C MET A 1 12.35 -7.70 -24.56
N ASN A 2 12.48 -9.02 -24.50
CA ASN A 2 11.29 -9.88 -24.46
C ASN A 2 10.97 -10.18 -22.99
N PHE A 3 10.02 -9.46 -22.40
CA PHE A 3 9.59 -9.61 -20.99
C PHE A 3 8.72 -10.87 -20.74
N ASN A 4 8.44 -11.66 -21.77
CA ASN A 4 7.67 -12.91 -21.65
C ASN A 4 8.43 -14.04 -20.91
N ILE A 5 9.65 -13.78 -20.40
CA ILE A 5 10.53 -14.77 -19.76
C ILE A 5 10.91 -14.34 -18.33
N ILE A 6 10.15 -13.44 -17.70
CA ILE A 6 10.42 -13.12 -16.30
C ILE A 6 9.96 -14.28 -15.42
N ASP A 7 10.90 -14.89 -14.70
CA ASP A 7 10.56 -15.86 -13.63
C ASP A 7 10.22 -15.08 -12.37
N TRP A 8 8.94 -14.90 -12.13
CA TRP A 8 8.41 -14.19 -10.97
C TRP A 8 8.59 -14.94 -9.65
N THR A 9 9.07 -16.18 -9.69
CA THR A 9 9.43 -16.97 -8.50
C THR A 9 10.93 -16.95 -8.22
N TYR A 10 11.72 -16.37 -9.12
CA TYR A 10 13.18 -16.32 -8.98
C TYR A 10 13.60 -15.46 -7.78
N ASN A 11 14.30 -16.10 -6.85
CA ASN A 11 14.85 -15.48 -5.65
C ASN A 11 16.34 -15.81 -5.51
N PRO A 12 17.23 -15.09 -6.20
CA PRO A 12 18.65 -15.44 -6.31
C PRO A 12 19.42 -15.36 -4.99
N TYR A 13 18.82 -14.68 -4.00
CA TYR A 13 19.47 -14.44 -2.71
C TYR A 13 18.83 -15.21 -1.56
N ASP A 14 17.83 -16.04 -1.85
CA ASP A 14 16.97 -16.69 -0.83
C ASP A 14 16.53 -15.68 0.26
N HIS A 15 16.12 -14.50 -0.17
CA HIS A 15 15.85 -13.37 0.71
C HIS A 15 14.43 -12.84 0.50
N THR A 16 13.64 -12.83 1.57
CA THR A 16 12.24 -12.38 1.54
C THR A 16 12.09 -10.94 1.05
N GLY A 17 13.02 -10.06 1.42
CA GLY A 17 13.02 -8.65 0.99
C GLY A 17 13.11 -8.46 -0.53
N TYR A 18 13.86 -9.34 -1.25
CA TYR A 18 13.93 -9.29 -2.69
C TYR A 18 12.56 -9.56 -3.33
N ILE A 19 11.93 -10.65 -2.91
CA ILE A 19 10.60 -11.05 -3.38
C ILE A 19 9.55 -10.00 -3.01
N PHE A 20 9.62 -9.45 -1.81
CA PHE A 20 8.75 -8.37 -1.36
C PHE A 20 8.85 -7.14 -2.29
N ILE A 21 10.07 -6.67 -2.60
CA ILE A 21 10.29 -5.51 -3.49
C ILE A 21 9.80 -5.82 -4.91
N LEU A 22 10.06 -7.03 -5.41
CA LEU A 22 9.62 -7.47 -6.73
C LEU A 22 8.09 -7.42 -6.86
N HIS A 23 7.37 -7.99 -5.88
CA HIS A 23 5.93 -8.19 -5.96
C HIS A 23 5.08 -7.01 -5.47
N LYS A 24 5.62 -6.05 -4.70
CA LYS A 24 4.89 -4.80 -4.37
C LYS A 24 4.74 -3.85 -5.56
N MET A 25 5.52 -4.02 -6.62
CA MET A 25 5.44 -3.28 -7.89
C MET A 25 5.54 -1.75 -7.77
N GLU A 26 6.28 -1.24 -6.80
CA GLU A 26 6.45 0.21 -6.65
C GLU A 26 7.21 0.83 -7.84
N TYR A 27 8.17 0.11 -8.41
CA TYR A 27 8.93 0.53 -9.59
C TYR A 27 8.05 0.82 -10.83
N VAL A 28 6.85 0.25 -10.91
CA VAL A 28 5.87 0.56 -11.96
C VAL A 28 5.41 2.01 -11.88
N LEU A 29 5.32 2.57 -10.67
CA LEU A 29 5.00 3.99 -10.47
C LEU A 29 6.13 4.90 -10.95
N ASP A 30 7.39 4.53 -10.67
CA ASP A 30 8.55 5.30 -11.13
C ASP A 30 8.59 5.37 -12.66
N LEU A 31 8.34 4.23 -13.33
CA LEU A 31 8.22 4.17 -14.78
C LEU A 31 7.04 5.01 -15.29
N ALA A 32 5.89 4.99 -14.59
CA ALA A 32 4.74 5.81 -14.96
C ALA A 32 5.05 7.32 -14.85
N TYR A 33 5.71 7.76 -13.78
CA TYR A 33 6.15 9.15 -13.65
C TYR A 33 7.16 9.55 -14.74
N PHE A 34 8.07 8.64 -15.08
CA PHE A 34 9.02 8.87 -16.17
C PHE A 34 8.29 8.99 -17.52
N PHE A 35 7.33 8.11 -17.83
CA PHE A 35 6.47 8.22 -19.00
C PHE A 35 5.71 9.56 -19.03
N ILE A 36 5.08 9.97 -17.92
CA ILE A 36 4.34 11.23 -17.85
C ILE A 36 5.24 12.43 -18.20
N LYS A 37 6.48 12.39 -17.76
CA LYS A 37 7.48 13.46 -18.00
C LYS A 37 8.02 13.46 -19.43
N THR A 38 8.28 12.30 -20.01
CA THR A 38 8.97 12.16 -21.31
C THR A 38 8.04 11.94 -22.49
N ARG A 39 6.85 11.35 -22.23
CA ARG A 39 5.92 10.87 -23.27
C ARG A 39 6.52 9.81 -24.17
N ASP A 40 7.49 9.06 -23.70
CA ASP A 40 8.12 7.95 -24.42
C ASP A 40 7.21 6.72 -24.41
N GLU A 41 6.60 6.43 -25.55
CA GLU A 41 5.69 5.27 -25.70
C GLU A 41 6.41 3.94 -25.43
N GLY A 42 7.71 3.84 -25.70
CA GLY A 42 8.49 2.65 -25.38
C GLY A 42 8.53 2.34 -23.87
N ILE A 43 8.52 3.36 -23.03
CA ILE A 43 8.39 3.17 -21.56
C ILE A 43 7.02 2.63 -21.20
N LYS A 44 5.96 3.14 -21.83
CA LYS A 44 4.60 2.64 -21.60
C LYS A 44 4.47 1.17 -22.02
N GLU A 45 5.03 0.79 -23.17
CA GLU A 45 5.09 -0.61 -23.64
C GLU A 45 5.79 -1.50 -22.60
N ILE A 46 6.96 -1.09 -22.11
CA ILE A 46 7.70 -1.82 -21.07
C ILE A 46 6.85 -2.03 -19.80
N ILE A 47 6.14 -0.99 -19.36
CA ILE A 47 5.25 -1.08 -18.17
C ILE A 47 4.20 -2.19 -18.38
N PHE A 48 3.52 -2.16 -19.52
CA PHE A 48 2.44 -3.11 -19.78
C PHE A 48 2.93 -4.52 -20.10
N ASP A 49 4.12 -4.66 -20.68
CA ASP A 49 4.80 -5.96 -20.83
C ASP A 49 5.10 -6.59 -19.46
N ILE A 50 5.61 -5.81 -18.52
CA ILE A 50 5.87 -6.24 -17.13
C ILE A 50 4.57 -6.68 -16.45
N LEU A 51 3.52 -5.83 -16.47
CA LEU A 51 2.23 -6.11 -15.85
C LEU A 51 1.55 -7.34 -16.45
N ASN A 52 1.58 -7.47 -17.77
CA ASN A 52 1.01 -8.62 -18.46
C ASN A 52 1.80 -9.91 -18.19
N SER A 53 3.14 -9.84 -18.16
CA SER A 53 4.00 -10.95 -17.78
C SER A 53 3.69 -11.44 -16.37
N TRP A 54 3.51 -10.52 -15.41
CA TRP A 54 3.12 -10.87 -14.05
C TRP A 54 1.74 -11.53 -14.02
N TYR A 55 0.75 -10.94 -14.68
CA TYR A 55 -0.61 -11.48 -14.72
C TYR A 55 -0.63 -12.89 -15.29
N LEU A 56 0.00 -13.13 -16.43
CA LEU A 56 0.03 -14.45 -17.08
C LEU A 56 0.78 -15.50 -16.25
N SER A 57 1.78 -15.08 -15.46
CA SER A 57 2.60 -16.00 -14.68
C SER A 57 2.07 -16.28 -13.28
N CYS A 58 1.24 -15.41 -12.72
CA CYS A 58 0.89 -15.40 -11.31
C CYS A 58 -0.60 -15.55 -11.00
N ASN A 59 -1.50 -15.27 -11.96
CA ASN A 59 -2.95 -15.25 -11.73
C ASN A 59 -3.55 -16.60 -11.29
N ASP A 60 -2.91 -17.69 -11.58
CA ASP A 60 -3.29 -19.06 -11.23
C ASP A 60 -2.49 -19.66 -10.05
N LYS A 61 -1.58 -18.86 -9.45
CA LYS A 61 -0.67 -19.29 -8.37
C LYS A 61 -1.01 -18.63 -7.03
N LEU A 62 -2.30 -18.50 -6.72
CA LEU A 62 -2.82 -17.76 -5.56
C LEU A 62 -2.29 -18.27 -4.21
N ASP A 63 -1.88 -19.53 -4.13
CA ASP A 63 -1.34 -20.13 -2.90
C ASP A 63 0.18 -20.02 -2.79
N ASN A 64 0.85 -19.39 -3.77
CA ASN A 64 2.28 -19.20 -3.70
C ASN A 64 2.63 -18.05 -2.71
N PRO A 65 3.28 -18.36 -1.57
CA PRO A 65 3.55 -17.35 -0.53
C PRO A 65 4.60 -16.30 -0.92
N TRP A 66 5.35 -16.55 -1.98
CA TRP A 66 6.32 -15.60 -2.51
C TRP A 66 5.65 -14.54 -3.37
N ILE A 67 4.69 -14.94 -4.21
CA ILE A 67 3.94 -14.06 -5.10
C ILE A 67 2.88 -13.29 -4.31
N PHE A 68 2.20 -14.00 -3.40
CA PHE A 68 1.11 -13.48 -2.58
C PHE A 68 1.50 -13.38 -1.09
N HIS A 69 2.68 -12.80 -0.84
CA HIS A 69 3.03 -12.34 0.51
C HIS A 69 2.01 -11.28 0.97
N ASP A 70 1.53 -11.39 2.19
CA ASP A 70 0.44 -10.56 2.72
C ASP A 70 0.65 -9.05 2.54
N HIS A 71 1.83 -8.56 2.92
CA HIS A 71 2.19 -7.16 2.81
C HIS A 71 2.51 -6.74 1.36
N ALA A 72 3.18 -7.61 0.56
CA ALA A 72 3.46 -7.30 -0.84
C ALA A 72 2.18 -7.20 -1.68
N THR A 73 1.20 -8.08 -1.43
CA THR A 73 -0.12 -8.05 -2.07
C THR A 73 -0.86 -6.75 -1.74
N ALA A 74 -0.84 -6.32 -0.47
CA ALA A 74 -1.41 -5.06 -0.05
C ALA A 74 -0.78 -3.87 -0.80
N LEU A 75 0.55 -3.77 -0.76
CA LEU A 75 1.25 -2.66 -1.42
C LEU A 75 1.10 -2.69 -2.94
N ARG A 76 1.02 -3.88 -3.58
CA ARG A 76 0.72 -4.00 -5.01
C ARG A 76 -0.66 -3.44 -5.34
N ALA A 77 -1.71 -3.82 -4.61
CA ALA A 77 -3.06 -3.27 -4.79
C ALA A 77 -3.07 -1.74 -4.64
N PHE A 78 -2.36 -1.21 -3.64
CA PHE A 78 -2.22 0.23 -3.44
C PHE A 78 -1.49 0.92 -4.60
N ASN A 79 -0.38 0.34 -5.08
CA ASN A 79 0.42 0.90 -6.16
C ASN A 79 -0.30 0.82 -7.51
N ILE A 80 -1.01 -0.28 -7.81
CA ILE A 80 -1.86 -0.38 -9.02
C ILE A 80 -2.99 0.66 -8.99
N SER A 81 -3.61 0.90 -7.83
CA SER A 81 -4.61 1.96 -7.67
C SER A 81 -4.03 3.36 -7.91
N LYS A 82 -2.80 3.62 -7.43
CA LYS A 82 -2.08 4.87 -7.73
C LYS A 82 -1.76 4.98 -9.23
N PHE A 83 -1.30 3.89 -9.83
CA PHE A 83 -0.98 3.81 -11.23
C PHE A 83 -2.20 4.13 -12.11
N LEU A 84 -3.36 3.53 -11.82
CA LEU A 84 -4.62 3.83 -12.49
C LEU A 84 -4.97 5.32 -12.41
N ASN A 85 -4.82 5.94 -11.23
CA ASN A 85 -5.08 7.37 -11.07
C ASN A 85 -4.14 8.25 -11.90
N ILE A 86 -2.86 7.87 -12.01
CA ILE A 86 -1.85 8.61 -12.77
C ILE A 86 -2.05 8.43 -14.27
N MET A 87 -2.30 7.19 -14.70
CA MET A 87 -2.27 6.79 -16.10
C MET A 87 -3.62 6.80 -16.81
N LYS A 88 -4.74 7.06 -16.12
CA LYS A 88 -6.12 6.96 -16.63
C LYS A 88 -6.37 7.61 -17.98
N ASN A 89 -5.66 8.70 -18.31
CA ASN A 89 -5.82 9.44 -19.57
C ASN A 89 -4.86 8.98 -20.67
N TYR A 90 -4.04 7.94 -20.42
CA TYR A 90 -2.94 7.51 -21.28
C TYR A 90 -2.97 6.02 -21.61
N ILE A 91 -3.91 5.29 -21.07
CA ILE A 91 -4.06 3.84 -21.25
C ILE A 91 -5.22 3.52 -22.17
N SER A 92 -5.09 2.42 -22.92
CA SER A 92 -6.18 1.87 -23.73
C SER A 92 -7.16 1.07 -22.86
N GLU A 93 -8.31 0.71 -23.44
CA GLU A 93 -9.30 -0.14 -22.78
C GLU A 93 -8.72 -1.51 -22.38
N ASP A 94 -7.95 -2.16 -23.26
CA ASP A 94 -7.30 -3.44 -22.95
C ASP A 94 -6.30 -3.32 -21.78
N GLN A 95 -5.54 -2.23 -21.76
CA GLN A 95 -4.61 -1.92 -20.67
C GLN A 95 -5.34 -1.65 -19.35
N PHE A 96 -6.46 -0.94 -19.41
CA PHE A 96 -7.33 -0.75 -18.25
C PHE A 96 -7.89 -2.08 -17.74
N LEU A 97 -8.42 -2.93 -18.63
CA LEU A 97 -8.93 -4.25 -18.27
C LEU A 97 -7.86 -5.16 -17.64
N LEU A 98 -6.62 -5.11 -18.11
CA LEU A 98 -5.51 -5.83 -17.47
C LEU A 98 -5.30 -5.37 -16.02
N LEU A 99 -5.29 -4.05 -15.79
CA LEU A 99 -5.13 -3.49 -14.44
C LEU A 99 -6.30 -3.86 -13.53
N GLN A 100 -7.54 -3.86 -14.05
CA GLN A 100 -8.72 -4.33 -13.33
C GLN A 100 -8.58 -5.79 -12.90
N LYS A 101 -8.09 -6.67 -13.78
CA LYS A 101 -7.85 -8.09 -13.46
C LYS A 101 -6.80 -8.26 -12.36
N ILE A 102 -5.65 -7.55 -12.43
CA ILE A 102 -4.62 -7.61 -11.40
C ILE A 102 -5.18 -7.11 -10.07
N LEU A 103 -5.87 -5.98 -10.08
CA LEU A 103 -6.44 -5.38 -8.87
C LEU A 103 -7.50 -6.28 -8.24
N ALA A 104 -8.34 -6.92 -9.05
CA ALA A 104 -9.36 -7.87 -8.58
C ALA A 104 -8.74 -9.10 -7.88
N ILE A 105 -7.65 -9.65 -8.41
CA ILE A 105 -6.90 -10.76 -7.76
C ILE A 105 -6.44 -10.33 -6.38
N ASP A 106 -5.79 -9.17 -6.26
CA ASP A 106 -5.27 -8.68 -5.00
C ASP A 106 -6.39 -8.36 -4.01
N VAL A 107 -7.44 -7.67 -4.45
CA VAL A 107 -8.60 -7.35 -3.60
C VAL A 107 -9.28 -8.62 -3.08
N ASN A 108 -9.51 -9.61 -3.93
CA ASN A 108 -10.08 -10.88 -3.50
C ASN A 108 -9.21 -11.57 -2.45
N LYS A 109 -7.88 -11.53 -2.61
CA LYS A 109 -6.95 -12.09 -1.62
C LYS A 109 -7.00 -11.32 -0.30
N LEU A 110 -7.02 -9.99 -0.34
CA LEU A 110 -7.08 -9.11 0.82
C LEU A 110 -8.41 -9.22 1.59
N LEU A 111 -9.49 -9.65 0.93
CA LEU A 111 -10.79 -9.86 1.59
C LEU A 111 -10.83 -11.12 2.44
N MET A 112 -9.98 -12.13 2.16
CA MET A 112 -9.97 -13.41 2.87
C MET A 112 -9.55 -13.20 4.33
N ASP A 113 -10.34 -13.72 5.27
CA ASP A 113 -10.07 -13.55 6.71
C ASP A 113 -8.76 -14.23 7.13
N GLU A 114 -8.44 -15.39 6.55
CA GLU A 114 -7.19 -16.13 6.80
C GLU A 114 -5.95 -15.41 6.25
N PHE A 115 -6.11 -14.46 5.32
CA PHE A 115 -5.03 -13.67 4.76
C PHE A 115 -4.84 -12.33 5.50
N TYR A 116 -5.82 -11.94 6.31
CA TYR A 116 -5.80 -10.67 7.03
C TYR A 116 -4.94 -10.76 8.29
N SER A 117 -3.83 -10.02 8.30
CA SER A 117 -2.87 -9.93 9.42
C SER A 117 -3.35 -8.95 10.50
N LYS A 118 -4.49 -9.28 11.11
CA LYS A 118 -5.17 -8.42 12.09
C LYS A 118 -4.25 -8.00 13.25
N ASN A 119 -4.39 -6.75 13.70
CA ASN A 119 -3.64 -6.14 14.79
C ASN A 119 -2.13 -6.06 14.53
N THR A 120 -1.76 -5.82 13.29
CA THR A 120 -0.37 -5.60 12.87
C THR A 120 -0.27 -4.42 11.89
N ASN A 121 0.96 -3.92 11.66
CA ASN A 121 1.23 -2.95 10.60
C ASN A 121 0.85 -3.49 9.20
N HIS A 122 1.01 -4.81 8.96
CA HIS A 122 0.56 -5.44 7.71
C HIS A 122 -0.95 -5.37 7.57
N GLY A 123 -1.71 -5.66 8.64
CA GLY A 123 -3.18 -5.59 8.63
C GLY A 123 -3.70 -4.17 8.36
N LEU A 124 -3.02 -3.16 8.88
CA LEU A 124 -3.35 -1.77 8.57
C LEU A 124 -3.06 -1.44 7.09
N ASP A 125 -1.91 -1.85 6.53
CA ASP A 125 -1.60 -1.65 5.11
C ASP A 125 -2.56 -2.43 4.20
N GLN A 126 -2.95 -3.66 4.56
CA GLN A 126 -3.96 -4.44 3.85
C GLN A 126 -5.30 -3.69 3.79
N SER A 127 -5.73 -3.15 4.92
CA SER A 127 -6.99 -2.42 5.05
C SER A 127 -6.98 -1.10 4.26
N LEU A 128 -5.89 -0.34 4.34
CA LEU A 128 -5.70 0.90 3.58
C LEU A 128 -5.63 0.65 2.07
N SER A 129 -4.98 -0.45 1.67
CA SER A 129 -4.87 -0.84 0.26
C SER A 129 -6.22 -1.26 -0.29
N LEU A 130 -6.99 -2.03 0.47
CA LEU A 130 -8.35 -2.42 0.13
C LEU A 130 -9.27 -1.18 0.00
N TYR A 131 -9.17 -0.23 0.95
CA TYR A 131 -9.90 1.02 0.90
C TYR A 131 -9.55 1.84 -0.34
N LYS A 132 -8.26 2.00 -0.63
CA LYS A 132 -7.79 2.70 -1.82
C LYS A 132 -8.26 2.03 -3.10
N ALA A 133 -8.11 0.70 -3.19
CA ALA A 133 -8.51 -0.09 -4.35
C ALA A 133 -10.02 0.04 -4.64
N SER A 134 -10.84 0.19 -3.60
CA SER A 134 -12.30 0.33 -3.74
C SER A 134 -12.76 1.59 -4.50
N PHE A 135 -11.87 2.52 -4.81
CA PHE A 135 -12.17 3.69 -5.64
C PHE A 135 -11.73 3.52 -7.11
N PHE A 136 -11.09 2.40 -7.44
CA PHE A 136 -10.52 2.15 -8.77
C PHE A 136 -10.94 0.81 -9.37
N LEU A 137 -11.42 -0.13 -8.57
CA LEU A 137 -11.93 -1.42 -9.03
C LEU A 137 -13.40 -1.29 -9.43
N GLU A 138 -13.75 -1.83 -10.60
CA GLU A 138 -15.10 -1.85 -11.16
C GLU A 138 -15.74 -3.22 -10.92
N VAL A 139 -16.48 -3.37 -9.82
CA VAL A 139 -17.25 -4.57 -9.46
C VAL A 139 -18.54 -4.18 -8.75
N ASP A 140 -19.57 -5.03 -8.84
CA ASP A 140 -20.91 -4.73 -8.33
C ASP A 140 -20.95 -4.53 -6.80
N ASN A 141 -20.14 -5.30 -6.06
CA ASN A 141 -20.10 -5.28 -4.60
C ASN A 141 -19.08 -4.29 -4.02
N ILE A 142 -18.69 -3.26 -4.77
CA ILE A 142 -17.62 -2.33 -4.38
C ILE A 142 -17.90 -1.61 -3.06
N LEU A 143 -19.16 -1.34 -2.73
CA LEU A 143 -19.54 -0.69 -1.48
C LEU A 143 -19.32 -1.61 -0.26
N ASP A 144 -19.56 -2.91 -0.41
CA ASP A 144 -19.30 -3.89 0.65
C ASP A 144 -17.81 -4.02 0.91
N ILE A 145 -17.00 -4.09 -0.14
CA ILE A 145 -15.54 -4.08 -0.06
C ILE A 145 -15.04 -2.85 0.69
N ARG A 146 -15.58 -1.68 0.36
CA ARG A 146 -15.23 -0.42 1.03
C ARG A 146 -15.62 -0.41 2.50
N ASN A 147 -16.79 -0.90 2.85
CA ASN A 147 -17.23 -0.99 4.23
C ASN A 147 -16.32 -1.91 5.05
N VAL A 148 -15.96 -3.09 4.53
CA VAL A 148 -14.99 -3.99 5.18
C VAL A 148 -13.66 -3.29 5.42
N ALA A 149 -13.15 -2.57 4.43
CA ALA A 149 -11.90 -1.83 4.55
C ALA A 149 -11.97 -0.75 5.65
N ILE A 150 -13.05 0.03 5.70
CA ILE A 150 -13.27 1.08 6.70
C ILE A 150 -13.34 0.49 8.11
N GLU A 151 -14.07 -0.60 8.30
CA GLU A 151 -14.18 -1.29 9.59
C GLU A 151 -12.81 -1.79 10.07
N ARG A 152 -12.04 -2.42 9.17
CA ARG A 152 -10.69 -2.89 9.47
C ARG A 152 -9.76 -1.72 9.81
N ILE A 153 -9.74 -0.63 9.02
CA ILE A 153 -8.92 0.57 9.31
C ILE A 153 -9.24 1.12 10.69
N ASN A 154 -10.52 1.38 10.99
CA ASN A 154 -10.92 1.94 12.27
C ASN A 154 -10.53 1.02 13.45
N SER A 155 -10.61 -0.31 13.25
CA SER A 155 -10.17 -1.30 14.25
C SER A 155 -8.66 -1.30 14.46
N GLU A 156 -7.87 -1.29 13.37
CA GLU A 156 -6.41 -1.27 13.41
C GLU A 156 -5.89 0.03 14.05
N LEU A 157 -6.44 1.18 13.68
CA LEU A 157 -6.04 2.46 14.25
C LEU A 157 -6.36 2.53 15.74
N LYS A 158 -7.53 2.03 16.16
CA LYS A 158 -7.89 1.93 17.58
C LYS A 158 -6.97 0.98 18.34
N PHE A 159 -6.52 -0.10 17.71
CA PHE A 159 -5.59 -1.06 18.32
C PHE A 159 -4.19 -0.49 18.45
N ALA A 160 -3.66 0.18 17.42
CA ALA A 160 -2.26 0.57 17.31
C ALA A 160 -1.84 1.66 18.28
N PHE A 161 -2.75 2.58 18.68
CA PHE A 161 -2.42 3.74 19.50
C PHE A 161 -2.85 3.57 20.96
N CYS A 162 -2.02 4.07 21.86
CA CYS A 162 -2.32 4.21 23.29
C CYS A 162 -2.94 5.58 23.60
N ASP A 163 -3.66 5.70 24.72
CA ASP A 163 -4.35 6.94 25.11
C ASP A 163 -3.41 8.12 25.37
N ASP A 164 -2.13 7.85 25.64
CA ASP A 164 -1.07 8.84 25.81
C ASP A 164 -0.46 9.35 24.49
N GLY A 165 -0.88 8.77 23.37
CA GLY A 165 -0.37 9.07 22.02
C GLY A 165 0.79 8.20 21.57
N GLY A 166 1.25 7.26 22.39
CA GLY A 166 2.25 6.27 22.00
C GLY A 166 1.70 5.19 21.06
N HIS A 167 2.62 4.44 20.43
CA HIS A 167 2.27 3.26 19.64
C HIS A 167 2.51 1.99 20.44
N LYS A 168 1.63 0.99 20.33
CA LYS A 168 1.71 -0.26 21.10
C LYS A 168 2.99 -1.06 20.90
N GLU A 169 3.64 -0.92 19.74
CA GLU A 169 4.92 -1.58 19.48
C GLU A 169 6.13 -0.90 20.17
N ASN A 170 5.89 0.17 20.96
CA ASN A 170 6.90 0.86 21.77
C ASN A 170 8.17 1.25 20.98
N SER A 171 7.99 1.66 19.74
CA SER A 171 9.07 2.03 18.81
C SER A 171 8.78 3.40 18.20
N PRO A 172 9.73 4.35 18.22
CA PRO A 172 9.58 5.62 17.52
C PRO A 172 9.31 5.47 16.02
N ALA A 173 9.89 4.45 15.37
CA ALA A 173 9.64 4.15 13.96
C ALA A 173 8.19 3.72 13.73
N TYR A 174 7.64 2.87 14.58
CA TYR A 174 6.25 2.45 14.45
C TYR A 174 5.27 3.55 14.83
N LEU A 175 5.60 4.43 15.76
CA LEU A 175 4.77 5.62 16.02
C LEU A 175 4.76 6.55 14.79
N TYR A 176 5.92 6.78 14.16
CA TYR A 176 6.03 7.54 12.93
C TYR A 176 5.23 6.91 11.79
N TYR A 177 5.38 5.60 11.59
CA TYR A 177 4.61 4.83 10.63
C TYR A 177 3.11 4.94 10.91
N GLY A 178 2.66 4.70 12.15
CA GLY A 178 1.26 4.76 12.53
C GLY A 178 0.62 6.13 12.27
N VAL A 179 1.28 7.23 12.67
CA VAL A 179 0.81 8.59 12.37
C VAL A 179 0.71 8.82 10.85
N SER A 180 1.70 8.35 10.08
CA SER A 180 1.67 8.45 8.62
C SER A 180 0.48 7.70 8.02
N GLN A 181 0.13 6.53 8.55
CA GLN A 181 -1.02 5.75 8.09
C GLN A 181 -2.36 6.39 8.47
N VAL A 182 -2.46 7.01 9.67
CA VAL A 182 -3.63 7.83 10.03
C VAL A 182 -3.84 8.94 8.99
N LEU A 183 -2.80 9.71 8.71
CA LEU A 183 -2.87 10.81 7.74
C LEU A 183 -3.23 10.30 6.33
N ARG A 184 -2.66 9.16 5.91
CA ARG A 184 -2.98 8.52 4.63
C ARG A 184 -4.44 8.06 4.56
N ALA A 185 -4.97 7.46 5.63
CA ALA A 185 -6.36 7.04 5.70
C ALA A 185 -7.32 8.23 5.55
N LEU A 186 -7.05 9.31 6.29
CA LEU A 186 -7.83 10.54 6.24
C LEU A 186 -7.73 11.24 4.88
N ASP A 187 -6.54 11.27 4.26
CA ASP A 187 -6.34 11.84 2.92
C ASP A 187 -7.15 11.09 1.85
N ILE A 188 -7.11 9.75 1.88
CA ILE A 188 -7.91 8.93 0.96
C ILE A 188 -9.40 9.21 1.17
N GLY A 189 -9.88 9.17 2.42
CA GLY A 189 -11.27 9.45 2.75
C GLY A 189 -11.71 10.82 2.29
N TYR A 190 -10.96 11.86 2.62
CA TYR A 190 -11.27 13.22 2.21
C TYR A 190 -11.25 13.39 0.69
N LYS A 191 -10.28 12.80 0.01
CA LYS A 191 -10.13 12.91 -1.45
C LYS A 191 -11.28 12.27 -2.24
N TYR A 192 -11.77 11.11 -1.80
CA TYR A 192 -12.73 10.33 -2.57
C TYR A 192 -14.15 10.34 -2.00
N GLU A 193 -14.33 10.50 -0.69
CA GLU A 193 -15.64 10.52 -0.02
C GLU A 193 -15.99 11.90 0.55
N LYS A 194 -15.01 12.82 0.63
CA LYS A 194 -15.18 14.17 1.19
C LYS A 194 -15.74 14.10 2.62
N GLU A 195 -16.83 14.83 2.88
CA GLU A 195 -17.51 14.87 4.17
C GLU A 195 -18.20 13.56 4.56
N ASN A 196 -18.37 12.63 3.62
CA ASN A 196 -19.00 11.33 3.85
C ASN A 196 -18.04 10.24 4.33
N THR A 197 -16.75 10.57 4.51
CA THR A 197 -15.80 9.59 5.01
C THR A 197 -16.19 9.05 6.37
N LYS A 198 -16.13 7.72 6.52
CA LYS A 198 -16.37 7.00 7.77
C LYS A 198 -15.06 6.60 8.47
N ILE A 199 -13.92 7.02 7.93
CA ILE A 199 -12.63 6.87 8.61
C ILE A 199 -12.62 7.83 9.80
N TYR A 200 -12.35 7.28 10.98
CA TYR A 200 -12.35 8.05 12.21
C TYR A 200 -11.07 7.83 13.01
N PHE A 201 -10.41 8.92 13.34
CA PHE A 201 -9.33 8.94 14.33
C PHE A 201 -9.46 10.21 15.19
N PRO A 202 -9.42 10.09 16.55
CA PRO A 202 -9.61 11.23 17.43
C PRO A 202 -8.53 12.29 17.21
N LEU A 203 -8.91 13.53 16.89
CA LEU A 203 -7.97 14.60 16.62
C LEU A 203 -7.02 14.89 17.79
N ASP A 204 -7.53 14.82 19.03
CA ASP A 204 -6.71 15.04 20.22
C ASP A 204 -5.68 13.92 20.43
N LEU A 205 -6.02 12.68 20.08
CA LEU A 205 -5.06 11.57 20.08
C LEU A 205 -4.00 11.77 19.00
N LEU A 206 -4.39 12.20 17.79
CA LEU A 206 -3.43 12.51 16.73
C LEU A 206 -2.46 13.62 17.16
N LYS A 207 -2.97 14.70 17.79
CA LYS A 207 -2.11 15.77 18.32
C LYS A 207 -1.14 15.26 19.36
N LYS A 208 -1.60 14.42 20.31
CA LYS A 208 -0.73 13.78 21.30
C LYS A 208 0.35 12.93 20.64
N SER A 209 -0.01 12.10 19.64
CA SER A 209 0.95 11.27 18.92
C SER A 209 2.00 12.09 18.18
N CYS A 210 1.60 13.21 17.55
CA CYS A 210 2.54 14.13 16.92
C CYS A 210 3.47 14.80 17.95
N LEU A 211 2.98 15.15 19.14
CA LEU A 211 3.82 15.70 20.21
C LEU A 211 4.82 14.67 20.72
N VAL A 212 4.38 13.43 20.98
CA VAL A 212 5.26 12.33 21.38
C VAL A 212 6.34 12.07 20.33
N LEU A 213 5.97 12.06 19.05
CA LEU A 213 6.93 11.99 17.94
C LEU A 213 7.96 13.13 18.00
N GLY A 214 7.49 14.38 18.21
CA GLY A 214 8.38 15.53 18.32
C GLY A 214 9.41 15.39 19.43
N TYR A 215 9.07 14.79 20.56
CA TYR A 215 10.01 14.52 21.66
C TYR A 215 11.07 13.48 21.32
N PHE A 216 10.81 12.59 20.37
CA PHE A 216 11.80 11.60 19.91
C PHE A 216 12.77 12.16 18.87
N VAL A 217 12.47 13.27 18.22
CA VAL A 217 13.36 13.84 17.19
C VAL A 217 14.62 14.39 17.83
N GLN A 218 15.78 13.85 17.44
CA GLN A 218 17.08 14.31 17.88
C GLN A 218 17.56 15.53 17.09
N PHE A 219 18.60 16.23 17.58
CA PHE A 219 19.17 17.42 16.92
C PHE A 219 19.66 17.17 15.48
N ASN A 220 19.97 15.94 15.13
CA ASN A 220 20.39 15.52 13.78
C ASN A 220 19.21 15.06 12.88
N GLU A 221 17.97 15.36 13.29
CA GLU A 221 16.75 14.95 12.61
C GLU A 221 16.55 13.42 12.54
N LYS A 222 17.25 12.65 13.37
CA LYS A 222 17.10 11.20 13.45
C LYS A 222 16.18 10.80 14.59
N MET A 223 15.59 9.61 14.45
CA MET A 223 14.91 8.94 15.55
C MET A 223 15.88 8.15 16.42
N PRO A 224 15.66 8.07 17.75
CA PRO A 224 16.48 7.22 18.62
C PRO A 224 16.26 5.74 18.29
N LEU A 225 17.33 4.96 18.39
CA LEU A 225 17.30 3.51 18.11
C LEU A 225 16.72 2.76 19.32
N ILE A 226 15.40 2.86 19.49
CA ILE A 226 14.65 2.21 20.57
C ILE A 226 13.69 1.18 19.95
N GLY A 227 13.62 -0.02 20.51
CA GLY A 227 12.84 -1.12 19.95
C GLY A 227 13.28 -1.43 18.53
N ASP A 228 12.35 -1.66 17.63
CA ASP A 228 12.60 -1.99 16.23
C ASP A 228 12.87 -0.76 15.34
N THR A 229 13.26 0.37 15.96
CA THR A 229 13.61 1.57 15.19
C THR A 229 14.96 1.38 14.51
N VAL A 230 14.96 1.41 13.17
CA VAL A 230 16.19 1.51 12.36
C VAL A 230 16.60 2.97 12.19
N GLU A 231 17.86 3.21 11.80
CA GLU A 231 18.33 4.57 11.57
C GLU A 231 17.64 5.19 10.35
N PHE A 232 16.88 6.27 10.58
CA PHE A 232 16.31 7.10 9.51
C PHE A 232 16.20 8.56 9.96
N LYS A 233 16.17 9.47 8.99
CA LYS A 233 15.87 10.88 9.21
C LYS A 233 14.40 11.14 8.96
N ILE A 234 13.80 11.98 9.79
CA ILE A 234 12.48 12.52 9.49
C ILE A 234 12.68 13.61 8.44
N ASN A 235 12.48 13.26 7.19
CA ASN A 235 12.49 14.22 6.11
C ASN A 235 11.08 14.79 5.94
N ASN A 236 10.93 16.10 6.18
CA ASN A 236 9.75 16.89 5.80
C ASN A 236 8.41 16.44 6.41
N PHE A 237 8.33 16.42 7.72
CA PHE A 237 7.08 16.17 8.43
C PHE A 237 6.28 17.44 8.74
N LEU A 238 6.74 18.58 8.24
CA LEU A 238 6.08 19.89 8.43
C LEU A 238 5.76 20.52 7.08
#